data_f6e32ed4fba99b7fb23f2870a449b831
#
_entry.id   f6e32ed4fba99b7fb23f2870a449b831
#
_cell.length_a   1.000
_cell.length_b   1.000
_cell.length_c   1.000
_cell.angle_alpha   90.00
_cell.angle_beta   90.00
_cell.angle_gamma   90.00
#
_symmetry.space_group_name_H-M   'P 1'
#
loop_
_entity.id
_entity.type
_entity.pdbx_description
1 polymer ?
#
loop_
_entity_poly.entity_id
_entity_poly.type
_entity_poly.pdbx_seq_one_letter_code
_entity_poly.pdbx_strand_id
1 'polypeptide(L)'
;MKKNDLSVLQENCFCFCDEEISREAPFQVPIDIPEGFKVDSAEASAAVTWSTDNLSCISEPCLIQTGPEPEDIGVRYAVRVQGAITLLVSVSPVRNQYGQGDGAVSVIHTEEIDQVVYYAAQSGRCPDFSQMTVEDLLIVPPFYGSPLTVAGILVLPPSPDPQSYVFTANTGDSTVSVIDADLNTIVKTIPFSAVPTNLGVTFDKAFTYVLHGNTNLVSVIDNKTLTIINTITVGGGPRKIEFDPADEFAYVMAAGSIYVINTASQSVIDVIPIPGALDFALDPNGQYVYTANGSSWSVDKYDVNTGQLVESIIDSFEFPSLIATPYAGNFAYVLNGELWPKGVTEISLSPLSRGGDFSRLFETLRTIVFSLDSTRAYFLEPYSEPFLINNLYVVNTARQRIIANVSLPGAFDLAVTPDKQYIYAAQPNDNAVTVYRTSDYTAVTVIPVGAGPSAIAM
;
A
#
# COMPACT_ATOMS: atom_id res chain seq x y z
N MET A 1 4.64 -12.70 -19.19
CA MET A 1 4.08 -12.48 -20.55
C MET A 1 4.81 -13.33 -21.58
N LYS A 2 4.14 -14.03 -22.47
CA LYS A 2 4.80 -14.80 -23.53
C LYS A 2 5.28 -13.82 -24.61
N LYS A 3 6.38 -14.17 -25.31
CA LYS A 3 7.00 -13.34 -26.37
C LYS A 3 6.01 -12.82 -27.44
N ASN A 4 4.80 -13.40 -27.55
CA ASN A 4 3.75 -12.98 -28.47
C ASN A 4 2.91 -11.80 -27.95
N ASP A 5 2.98 -11.49 -26.62
CA ASP A 5 2.20 -10.39 -26.06
C ASP A 5 2.91 -9.03 -26.24
N LEU A 6 4.24 -9.04 -26.32
CA LEU A 6 5.02 -7.83 -26.57
C LEU A 6 4.80 -7.26 -28.00
N SER A 7 4.49 -8.13 -28.99
CA SER A 7 4.22 -7.66 -30.36
C SER A 7 2.89 -6.90 -30.46
N VAL A 8 1.91 -7.24 -29.65
CA VAL A 8 0.62 -6.54 -29.58
C VAL A 8 0.75 -5.18 -28.89
N LEU A 9 1.69 -5.09 -27.92
CA LEU A 9 1.97 -3.83 -27.22
C LEU A 9 2.74 -2.83 -28.11
N GLN A 10 3.60 -3.33 -29.02
CA GLN A 10 4.33 -2.47 -29.97
C GLN A 10 3.43 -1.84 -31.06
N GLU A 11 2.30 -2.44 -31.41
CA GLU A 11 1.36 -1.88 -32.37
C GLU A 11 0.52 -0.71 -31.83
N ASN A 12 0.43 -0.55 -30.49
CA ASN A 12 -0.42 0.45 -29.83
C ASN A 12 0.35 1.65 -29.22
N CYS A 13 1.66 1.80 -29.49
CA CYS A 13 2.47 2.93 -29.00
C CYS A 13 2.26 3.28 -27.51
N PHE A 14 2.37 2.31 -26.61
CA PHE A 14 2.31 2.60 -25.17
C PHE A 14 3.52 3.48 -24.76
N CYS A 15 3.23 4.66 -24.22
CA CYS A 15 4.24 5.51 -23.60
C CYS A 15 4.59 5.01 -22.20
N PHE A 16 5.75 5.40 -21.67
CA PHE A 16 6.06 5.18 -20.26
C PHE A 16 5.24 6.09 -19.35
N CYS A 17 4.97 5.63 -18.13
CA CYS A 17 4.32 6.44 -17.10
C CYS A 17 5.38 7.37 -16.47
N ASP A 18 5.65 8.49 -17.11
CA ASP A 18 6.70 9.44 -16.74
C ASP A 18 6.16 10.85 -16.41
N GLU A 19 4.85 11.05 -16.51
CA GLU A 19 4.24 12.32 -16.14
C GLU A 19 4.17 12.48 -14.61
N GLU A 20 4.44 13.70 -14.17
CA GLU A 20 4.31 14.07 -12.76
C GLU A 20 2.83 14.10 -12.34
N ILE A 21 2.54 13.50 -11.18
CA ILE A 21 1.20 13.58 -10.59
C ILE A 21 1.00 14.99 -10.06
N SER A 22 -0.07 15.67 -10.54
CA SER A 22 -0.50 16.94 -10.00
C SER A 22 -2.01 16.92 -9.73
N ARG A 23 -2.39 17.40 -8.55
CA ARG A 23 -3.80 17.61 -8.18
C ARG A 23 -4.11 19.08 -7.97
N GLU A 24 -3.12 19.95 -8.14
CA GLU A 24 -3.24 21.39 -7.96
C GLU A 24 -3.36 22.08 -9.30
N ALA A 25 -4.41 22.89 -9.47
CA ALA A 25 -4.60 23.75 -10.61
C ALA A 25 -4.69 25.22 -10.13
N PRO A 26 -3.58 25.96 -10.20
CA PRO A 26 -3.58 27.36 -9.81
C PRO A 26 -4.40 28.20 -10.80
N PHE A 27 -5.16 29.15 -10.31
CA PHE A 27 -5.92 30.10 -11.10
C PHE A 27 -5.68 31.54 -10.71
N GLN A 28 -5.87 32.45 -11.65
CA GLN A 28 -5.82 33.90 -11.43
C GLN A 28 -6.92 34.57 -12.24
N VAL A 29 -7.87 35.18 -11.56
CA VAL A 29 -9.03 35.83 -12.18
C VAL A 29 -8.98 37.33 -11.96
N PRO A 30 -8.82 38.11 -13.05
CA PRO A 30 -8.92 39.55 -12.96
C PRO A 30 -10.38 39.96 -12.73
N ILE A 31 -10.59 40.89 -11.82
CA ILE A 31 -11.90 41.45 -11.46
C ILE A 31 -11.94 42.90 -11.85
N ASP A 32 -12.78 43.25 -12.80
CA ASP A 32 -13.02 44.63 -13.18
C ASP A 32 -14.01 45.28 -12.21
N ILE A 33 -13.53 46.23 -11.40
CA ILE A 33 -14.38 46.99 -10.53
C ILE A 33 -15.07 48.11 -11.30
N PRO A 34 -16.40 48.22 -11.26
CA PRO A 34 -17.12 49.28 -11.96
C PRO A 34 -16.65 50.68 -11.57
N GLU A 35 -16.71 51.59 -12.55
CA GLU A 35 -16.32 53.00 -12.35
C GLU A 35 -17.09 53.63 -11.19
N GLY A 36 -16.38 54.29 -10.27
CA GLY A 36 -16.97 54.90 -9.09
C GLY A 36 -17.10 53.95 -7.86
N PHE A 37 -16.66 52.72 -8.00
CA PHE A 37 -16.63 51.75 -6.89
C PHE A 37 -15.19 51.39 -6.47
N LYS A 38 -15.06 50.94 -5.25
CA LYS A 38 -13.78 50.52 -4.67
C LYS A 38 -13.96 49.22 -3.84
N VAL A 39 -12.91 48.47 -3.79
CA VAL A 39 -12.77 47.31 -2.88
C VAL A 39 -11.69 47.68 -1.87
N ASP A 40 -12.01 47.61 -0.59
CA ASP A 40 -11.01 47.69 0.47
C ASP A 40 -10.46 46.29 0.72
N SER A 41 -9.24 46.04 0.27
CA SER A 41 -8.60 44.73 0.37
C SER A 41 -8.41 44.27 1.82
N ALA A 42 -8.47 45.16 2.80
CA ALA A 42 -8.39 44.77 4.21
C ALA A 42 -9.71 44.23 4.77
N GLU A 43 -10.85 44.60 4.17
CA GLU A 43 -12.19 44.16 4.60
C GLU A 43 -12.86 43.22 3.61
N ALA A 44 -12.32 43.10 2.40
CA ALA A 44 -12.91 42.27 1.34
C ALA A 44 -12.63 40.79 1.52
N SER A 45 -13.61 39.99 1.18
CA SER A 45 -13.48 38.54 1.05
C SER A 45 -13.77 38.12 -0.40
N ALA A 46 -13.07 37.10 -0.85
CA ALA A 46 -13.36 36.43 -2.11
C ALA A 46 -14.13 35.11 -1.81
N ALA A 47 -15.05 34.80 -2.70
CA ALA A 47 -15.74 33.51 -2.74
C ALA A 47 -15.65 32.93 -4.15
N VAL A 48 -15.43 31.63 -4.21
CA VAL A 48 -15.33 30.88 -5.47
C VAL A 48 -16.31 29.74 -5.43
N THR A 49 -17.13 29.63 -6.47
CA THR A 49 -17.94 28.46 -6.75
C THR A 49 -17.61 27.97 -8.15
N TRP A 50 -17.79 26.71 -8.43
CA TRP A 50 -17.39 26.13 -9.71
C TRP A 50 -18.40 25.12 -10.22
N SER A 51 -18.38 24.92 -11.57
CA SER A 51 -19.02 23.80 -12.25
C SER A 51 -17.94 22.93 -12.88
N THR A 52 -18.13 21.63 -12.74
CA THR A 52 -17.30 20.57 -13.30
C THR A 52 -17.97 19.85 -14.48
N ASP A 53 -19.05 20.40 -15.01
CA ASP A 53 -19.87 19.77 -16.07
C ASP A 53 -19.08 19.48 -17.36
N ASN A 54 -18.00 20.22 -17.59
CA ASN A 54 -17.13 20.06 -18.76
C ASN A 54 -15.83 19.32 -18.46
N LEU A 55 -15.66 18.79 -17.23
CA LEU A 55 -14.56 17.92 -16.91
C LEU A 55 -14.86 16.48 -17.34
N SER A 56 -13.87 15.85 -17.87
CA SER A 56 -13.84 14.41 -18.13
C SER A 56 -12.57 13.80 -17.57
N CYS A 57 -12.59 12.53 -17.33
CA CYS A 57 -11.37 11.82 -17.06
C CYS A 57 -11.22 10.62 -17.98
N ILE A 58 -9.99 10.32 -18.30
CA ILE A 58 -9.60 9.16 -19.10
C ILE A 58 -8.61 8.33 -18.31
N SER A 59 -8.64 7.04 -18.52
CA SER A 59 -7.71 6.10 -17.92
C SER A 59 -6.91 5.45 -19.03
N GLU A 60 -5.66 5.85 -19.18
CA GLU A 60 -4.78 5.44 -20.28
C GLU A 60 -3.72 4.46 -19.79
N PRO A 61 -3.54 3.30 -20.44
CA PRO A 61 -2.50 2.38 -20.08
C PRO A 61 -1.12 2.95 -20.44
N CYS A 62 -0.17 2.83 -19.52
CA CYS A 62 1.22 3.20 -19.73
C CYS A 62 2.14 2.10 -19.17
N LEU A 63 3.38 2.06 -19.67
CA LEU A 63 4.38 1.08 -19.28
C LEU A 63 5.21 1.59 -18.11
N ILE A 64 5.54 0.69 -17.22
CA ILE A 64 6.46 0.97 -16.11
C ILE A 64 7.56 -0.08 -16.05
N GLN A 65 8.74 0.34 -15.66
CA GLN A 65 9.82 -0.58 -15.33
C GLN A 65 9.56 -1.15 -13.93
N THR A 66 9.36 -2.46 -13.82
CA THR A 66 9.02 -3.13 -12.54
C THR A 66 10.20 -3.89 -11.92
N GLY A 67 11.40 -3.79 -12.51
CA GLY A 67 12.61 -4.42 -12.02
C GLY A 67 13.85 -4.11 -12.87
N PRO A 68 15.02 -4.64 -12.48
CA PRO A 68 16.30 -4.29 -13.10
C PRO A 68 16.52 -4.88 -14.50
N GLU A 69 15.77 -5.92 -14.89
CA GLU A 69 15.91 -6.54 -16.21
C GLU A 69 15.08 -5.77 -17.25
N PRO A 70 15.54 -5.58 -18.47
CA PRO A 70 14.80 -4.84 -19.51
C PRO A 70 13.41 -5.42 -19.84
N GLU A 71 13.22 -6.71 -19.61
CA GLU A 71 11.95 -7.41 -19.79
C GLU A 71 10.97 -7.28 -18.59
N ASP A 72 11.40 -6.66 -17.51
CA ASP A 72 10.58 -6.43 -16.31
C ASP A 72 9.67 -5.21 -16.50
N ILE A 73 8.74 -5.32 -17.42
CA ILE A 73 7.79 -4.27 -17.76
C ILE A 73 6.41 -4.65 -17.23
N GLY A 74 5.79 -3.71 -16.53
CA GLY A 74 4.40 -3.77 -16.09
C GLY A 74 3.53 -2.75 -16.82
N VAL A 75 2.23 -2.81 -16.59
CA VAL A 75 1.25 -1.84 -17.08
C VAL A 75 0.60 -1.16 -15.90
N ARG A 76 0.54 0.14 -15.93
CA ARG A 76 -0.29 0.98 -15.08
C ARG A 76 -1.28 1.77 -15.94
N TYR A 77 -2.17 2.45 -15.28
CA TYR A 77 -3.14 3.32 -15.93
C TYR A 77 -2.99 4.74 -15.35
N ALA A 78 -2.56 5.66 -16.19
CA ALA A 78 -2.59 7.08 -15.85
C ALA A 78 -4.05 7.55 -15.86
N VAL A 79 -4.53 8.06 -14.75
CA VAL A 79 -5.84 8.70 -14.69
C VAL A 79 -5.65 10.20 -14.87
N ARG A 80 -6.05 10.68 -16.04
CA ARG A 80 -5.93 12.07 -16.47
C ARG A 80 -7.28 12.75 -16.37
N VAL A 81 -7.31 13.90 -15.73
CA VAL A 81 -8.45 14.83 -15.74
C VAL A 81 -8.19 15.89 -16.79
N GLN A 82 -9.16 16.07 -17.67
CA GLN A 82 -9.06 17.04 -18.76
C GLN A 82 -10.40 17.74 -19.00
N GLY A 83 -10.33 18.97 -19.51
CA GLY A 83 -11.47 19.80 -19.84
C GLY A 83 -11.44 21.15 -19.14
N ALA A 84 -12.58 21.79 -19.06
CA ALA A 84 -12.71 23.14 -18.56
C ALA A 84 -13.50 23.18 -17.25
N ILE A 85 -12.94 23.86 -16.24
CA ILE A 85 -13.67 24.23 -15.02
C ILE A 85 -14.17 25.66 -15.18
N THR A 86 -15.48 25.86 -15.00
CA THR A 86 -16.06 27.20 -14.97
C THR A 86 -16.13 27.69 -13.54
N LEU A 87 -15.44 28.78 -13.24
CA LEU A 87 -15.38 29.43 -11.93
C LEU A 87 -16.31 30.65 -11.93
N LEU A 88 -17.12 30.79 -10.90
CA LEU A 88 -17.76 32.05 -10.53
C LEU A 88 -17.02 32.62 -9.34
N VAL A 89 -16.22 33.64 -9.59
CA VAL A 89 -15.41 34.33 -8.59
C VAL A 89 -16.10 35.63 -8.20
N SER A 90 -16.31 35.81 -6.91
CA SER A 90 -17.02 36.98 -6.34
C SER A 90 -16.16 37.67 -5.28
N VAL A 91 -16.16 38.99 -5.29
CA VAL A 91 -15.50 39.81 -4.27
C VAL A 91 -16.54 40.74 -3.62
N SER A 92 -16.53 40.75 -2.29
CA SER A 92 -17.42 41.62 -1.49
C SER A 92 -16.72 42.06 -0.18
N PRO A 93 -17.06 43.25 0.43
CA PRO A 93 -17.99 44.24 -0.10
C PRO A 93 -17.35 45.16 -1.15
N VAL A 94 -18.16 45.59 -2.12
CA VAL A 94 -17.78 46.60 -3.10
C VAL A 94 -18.56 47.88 -2.75
N ARG A 95 -17.86 48.99 -2.47
CA ARG A 95 -18.45 50.22 -1.97
C ARG A 95 -18.25 51.36 -2.96
N ASN A 96 -19.18 52.31 -3.01
CA ASN A 96 -19.02 53.51 -3.82
C ASN A 96 -17.92 54.41 -3.24
N GLN A 97 -17.59 55.50 -3.96
CA GLN A 97 -16.57 56.46 -3.55
C GLN A 97 -16.84 57.14 -2.18
N TYR A 98 -18.06 57.05 -1.63
CA TYR A 98 -18.46 57.59 -0.32
C TYR A 98 -18.46 56.52 0.78
N GLY A 99 -17.97 55.29 0.47
CA GLY A 99 -17.94 54.18 1.43
C GLY A 99 -19.30 53.51 1.70
N GLN A 100 -20.32 53.78 0.86
CA GLN A 100 -21.65 53.21 0.99
C GLN A 100 -21.84 52.04 0.05
N GLY A 101 -22.59 51.05 0.50
CA GLY A 101 -22.96 49.82 -0.25
C GLY A 101 -22.18 48.62 0.22
N ASP A 102 -22.86 47.47 0.22
CA ASP A 102 -22.31 46.14 0.53
C ASP A 102 -22.54 45.21 -0.65
N GLY A 103 -22.32 45.71 -1.87
CA GLY A 103 -22.45 44.95 -3.10
C GLY A 103 -21.32 43.93 -3.29
N ALA A 104 -21.53 43.04 -4.24
CA ALA A 104 -20.50 42.13 -4.72
C ALA A 104 -20.29 42.31 -6.23
N VAL A 105 -19.09 42.11 -6.70
CA VAL A 105 -18.76 41.95 -8.14
C VAL A 105 -18.36 40.53 -8.38
N SER A 106 -18.95 39.92 -9.40
CA SER A 106 -18.68 38.54 -9.78
C SER A 106 -18.25 38.46 -11.23
N VAL A 107 -17.31 37.56 -11.48
CA VAL A 107 -16.77 37.26 -12.82
C VAL A 107 -16.83 35.77 -13.05
N ILE A 108 -17.22 35.37 -14.26
CA ILE A 108 -17.12 34.00 -14.72
C ILE A 108 -15.76 33.84 -15.41
N HIS A 109 -15.01 32.88 -14.99
CA HIS A 109 -13.72 32.51 -15.56
C HIS A 109 -13.69 31.02 -15.91
N THR A 110 -12.95 30.66 -16.92
CA THR A 110 -12.77 29.25 -17.32
C THR A 110 -11.30 28.89 -17.23
N GLU A 111 -10.99 27.84 -16.50
CA GLU A 111 -9.65 27.29 -16.35
C GLU A 111 -9.59 25.94 -17.06
N GLU A 112 -8.63 25.77 -17.96
CA GLU A 112 -8.40 24.50 -18.65
C GLU A 112 -7.51 23.60 -17.81
N ILE A 113 -7.91 22.34 -17.66
CA ILE A 113 -7.18 21.32 -16.91
C ILE A 113 -6.83 20.17 -17.86
N ASP A 114 -5.57 19.76 -17.81
CA ASP A 114 -5.07 18.56 -18.48
C ASP A 114 -3.88 18.02 -17.68
N GLN A 115 -4.17 17.12 -16.73
CA GLN A 115 -3.13 16.61 -15.82
C GLN A 115 -3.41 15.20 -15.35
N VAL A 116 -2.35 14.43 -15.13
CA VAL A 116 -2.43 13.14 -14.46
C VAL A 116 -2.59 13.37 -12.96
N VAL A 117 -3.68 12.85 -12.39
CA VAL A 117 -4.02 13.04 -10.97
C VAL A 117 -3.61 11.85 -10.12
N TYR A 118 -3.49 10.66 -10.69
CA TYR A 118 -2.92 9.48 -10.05
C TYR A 118 -2.67 8.35 -11.06
N TYR A 119 -1.91 7.33 -10.63
CA TYR A 119 -1.71 6.09 -11.37
C TYR A 119 -2.43 4.93 -10.68
N ALA A 120 -3.20 4.15 -11.42
CA ALA A 120 -3.92 2.98 -10.94
C ALA A 120 -3.28 1.67 -11.43
N ALA A 121 -3.38 0.61 -10.63
CA ALA A 121 -2.93 -0.73 -11.02
C ALA A 121 -3.83 -1.39 -12.07
N GLN A 122 -5.09 -0.97 -12.11
CA GLN A 122 -6.09 -1.36 -13.11
C GLN A 122 -6.70 -0.10 -13.72
N SER A 123 -7.59 -0.23 -14.71
CA SER A 123 -8.31 0.92 -15.26
C SER A 123 -8.95 1.73 -14.12
N GLY A 124 -8.36 2.89 -13.83
CA GLY A 124 -8.73 3.71 -12.69
C GLY A 124 -10.09 4.38 -12.86
N ARG A 125 -10.75 4.70 -11.76
CA ARG A 125 -12.02 5.43 -11.75
C ARG A 125 -11.77 6.92 -11.75
N CYS A 126 -12.71 7.67 -12.32
CA CYS A 126 -12.66 9.13 -12.23
C CYS A 126 -12.79 9.60 -10.78
N PRO A 127 -12.04 10.64 -10.38
CA PRO A 127 -12.23 11.31 -9.11
C PRO A 127 -13.68 11.81 -8.94
N ASP A 128 -14.15 11.88 -7.71
CA ASP A 128 -15.43 12.53 -7.39
C ASP A 128 -15.24 14.04 -7.33
N PHE A 129 -15.47 14.71 -8.44
CA PHE A 129 -15.29 16.16 -8.57
C PHE A 129 -16.13 17.00 -7.60
N SER A 130 -17.15 16.42 -6.95
CA SER A 130 -17.88 17.10 -5.88
C SER A 130 -17.03 17.34 -4.61
N GLN A 131 -15.91 16.66 -4.50
CA GLN A 131 -14.96 16.77 -3.38
C GLN A 131 -13.81 17.76 -3.66
N MET A 132 -13.85 18.49 -4.77
CA MET A 132 -12.88 19.54 -5.05
C MET A 132 -12.91 20.62 -3.96
N THR A 133 -11.76 21.20 -3.70
CA THR A 133 -11.61 22.33 -2.77
C THR A 133 -10.86 23.49 -3.42
N VAL A 134 -10.92 24.65 -2.79
CA VAL A 134 -10.08 25.80 -3.15
C VAL A 134 -9.22 26.13 -1.93
N GLU A 135 -7.93 26.21 -2.16
CA GLU A 135 -6.93 26.57 -1.15
C GLU A 135 -6.23 27.88 -1.53
N ASP A 136 -5.55 28.48 -0.57
CA ASP A 136 -4.72 29.70 -0.73
C ASP A 136 -5.43 30.85 -1.48
N LEU A 137 -6.73 31.05 -1.21
CA LEU A 137 -7.51 32.08 -1.84
C LEU A 137 -7.07 33.48 -1.39
N LEU A 138 -6.57 34.28 -2.33
CA LEU A 138 -5.99 35.60 -2.09
C LEU A 138 -6.67 36.65 -2.96
N ILE A 139 -6.86 37.85 -2.39
CA ILE A 139 -7.19 39.05 -3.14
C ILE A 139 -5.91 39.85 -3.33
N VAL A 140 -5.45 39.97 -4.57
CA VAL A 140 -4.29 40.72 -4.96
C VAL A 140 -4.75 42.14 -5.35
N PRO A 141 -4.41 43.18 -4.60
CA PRO A 141 -4.83 44.54 -4.91
C PRO A 141 -4.23 45.03 -6.23
N PRO A 142 -4.90 45.97 -6.92
CA PRO A 142 -4.40 46.52 -8.17
C PRO A 142 -3.07 47.25 -7.95
N PHE A 143 -2.11 47.01 -8.85
CA PHE A 143 -0.79 47.60 -8.85
C PHE A 143 -0.43 48.15 -10.24
N TYR A 144 -0.06 49.42 -10.35
CA TYR A 144 0.30 50.10 -11.64
C TYR A 144 -0.67 49.87 -12.79
N GLY A 145 -1.98 49.94 -12.53
CA GLY A 145 -3.01 49.83 -13.59
C GLY A 145 -3.41 48.39 -13.94
N SER A 146 -2.92 47.40 -13.19
CA SER A 146 -3.47 46.05 -13.28
C SER A 146 -4.85 46.00 -12.60
N PRO A 147 -5.74 45.09 -13.02
CA PRO A 147 -7.02 44.87 -12.34
C PRO A 147 -6.80 44.27 -10.93
N LEU A 148 -7.82 44.37 -10.08
CA LEU A 148 -7.89 43.52 -8.89
C LEU A 148 -7.87 42.07 -9.36
N THR A 149 -7.08 41.23 -8.70
CA THR A 149 -7.01 39.80 -9.08
C THR A 149 -7.36 38.93 -7.88
N VAL A 150 -8.17 37.92 -8.11
CA VAL A 150 -8.38 36.81 -7.16
C VAL A 150 -7.56 35.63 -7.64
N ALA A 151 -6.65 35.18 -6.81
CA ALA A 151 -5.82 34.01 -7.06
C ALA A 151 -6.12 32.91 -6.04
N GLY A 152 -5.94 31.67 -6.44
CA GLY A 152 -6.10 30.50 -5.57
C GLY A 152 -5.64 29.22 -6.25
N ILE A 153 -5.78 28.11 -5.57
CA ILE A 153 -5.44 26.79 -6.05
C ILE A 153 -6.71 25.92 -5.98
N LEU A 154 -7.15 25.41 -7.12
CA LEU A 154 -8.15 24.33 -7.17
C LEU A 154 -7.42 23.03 -6.85
N VAL A 155 -7.90 22.31 -5.86
CA VAL A 155 -7.35 20.99 -5.49
C VAL A 155 -8.31 19.91 -5.97
N LEU A 156 -7.87 19.11 -6.93
CA LEU A 156 -8.60 17.96 -7.43
C LEU A 156 -8.62 16.87 -6.36
N PRO A 157 -9.73 16.13 -6.24
CA PRO A 157 -9.84 15.08 -5.23
C PRO A 157 -8.84 13.95 -5.50
N PRO A 158 -8.45 13.22 -4.44
CA PRO A 158 -7.61 12.03 -4.57
C PRO A 158 -8.33 10.93 -5.37
N SER A 159 -7.60 9.87 -5.66
CA SER A 159 -8.16 8.65 -6.25
C SER A 159 -9.44 8.23 -5.52
N PRO A 160 -10.54 7.91 -6.21
CA PRO A 160 -11.71 7.30 -5.60
C PRO A 160 -11.50 5.81 -5.29
N ASP A 161 -10.47 5.21 -5.87
CA ASP A 161 -10.04 3.88 -5.47
C ASP A 161 -9.54 3.94 -4.02
N PRO A 162 -9.75 2.90 -3.22
CA PRO A 162 -9.27 2.93 -1.84
C PRO A 162 -7.79 3.32 -1.84
N GLN A 163 -7.48 4.41 -1.15
CA GLN A 163 -6.11 4.92 -1.07
C GLN A 163 -5.17 3.77 -0.70
N SER A 164 -4.08 3.65 -1.43
CA SER A 164 -3.07 2.64 -1.13
C SER A 164 -2.33 3.05 0.14
N TYR A 165 -2.88 2.65 1.28
CA TYR A 165 -2.21 2.88 2.56
C TYR A 165 -1.21 1.78 2.86
N VAL A 166 -0.09 2.19 3.41
CA VAL A 166 0.87 1.31 4.09
C VAL A 166 0.71 1.50 5.59
N PHE A 167 0.49 0.40 6.29
CA PHE A 167 0.34 0.38 7.74
C PHE A 167 1.60 -0.20 8.37
N THR A 168 2.13 0.44 9.38
CA THR A 168 3.25 -0.10 10.16
C THR A 168 2.94 -0.15 11.65
N ALA A 169 3.19 -1.30 12.26
CA ALA A 169 3.02 -1.54 13.68
C ALA A 169 4.25 -1.05 14.44
N ASN A 170 4.08 -0.04 15.28
CA ASN A 170 5.14 0.56 16.09
C ASN A 170 5.09 -0.01 17.51
N THR A 171 5.94 -1.01 17.78
CA THR A 171 5.91 -1.72 19.06
C THR A 171 6.42 -0.89 20.23
N GLY A 172 7.27 0.11 19.98
CA GLY A 172 7.90 0.91 21.02
C GLY A 172 6.97 1.94 21.66
N ASP A 173 5.97 2.42 20.94
CA ASP A 173 5.02 3.45 21.43
C ASP A 173 3.55 3.00 21.36
N SER A 174 3.29 1.75 20.99
CA SER A 174 1.95 1.17 20.90
C SER A 174 1.04 1.91 19.91
N THR A 175 1.57 2.26 18.74
CA THR A 175 0.82 2.92 17.67
C THR A 175 0.87 2.12 16.37
N VAL A 176 -0.02 2.46 15.44
CA VAL A 176 0.09 2.11 14.02
C VAL A 176 0.19 3.42 13.24
N SER A 177 1.25 3.58 12.46
CA SER A 177 1.36 4.69 11.51
C SER A 177 0.74 4.28 10.18
N VAL A 178 -0.05 5.19 9.60
CA VAL A 178 -0.70 5.02 8.29
C VAL A 178 -0.02 5.97 7.32
N ILE A 179 0.57 5.43 6.29
CA ILE A 179 1.31 6.14 5.25
C ILE A 179 0.47 6.11 3.97
N ASP A 180 0.27 7.25 3.35
CA ASP A 180 -0.23 7.37 1.99
C ASP A 180 0.88 6.93 1.02
N ALA A 181 0.65 5.88 0.25
CA ALA A 181 1.66 5.31 -0.63
C ALA A 181 1.90 6.14 -1.90
N ASP A 182 0.98 7.00 -2.29
CA ASP A 182 1.14 7.89 -3.43
C ASP A 182 1.98 9.12 -3.06
N LEU A 183 1.79 9.64 -1.84
CA LEU A 183 2.48 10.82 -1.33
C LEU A 183 3.72 10.50 -0.49
N ASN A 184 3.87 9.27 -0.04
CA ASN A 184 4.92 8.85 0.90
C ASN A 184 4.93 9.68 2.20
N THR A 185 3.76 10.02 2.71
CA THR A 185 3.59 10.83 3.92
C THR A 185 2.68 10.15 4.93
N ILE A 186 2.89 10.40 6.24
CA ILE A 186 1.99 9.93 7.27
C ILE A 186 0.69 10.74 7.21
N VAL A 187 -0.43 10.03 7.08
CA VAL A 187 -1.78 10.62 7.13
C VAL A 187 -2.43 10.45 8.49
N LYS A 188 -2.02 9.43 9.25
CA LYS A 188 -2.55 9.20 10.59
C LYS A 188 -1.62 8.33 11.44
N THR A 189 -1.65 8.57 12.74
CA THR A 189 -1.09 7.67 13.77
C THR A 189 -2.22 7.24 14.68
N ILE A 190 -2.45 5.93 14.79
CA ILE A 190 -3.54 5.33 15.53
C ILE A 190 -2.98 4.73 16.82
N PRO A 191 -3.34 5.23 18.01
CA PRO A 191 -2.87 4.68 19.27
C PRO A 191 -3.68 3.43 19.69
N PHE A 192 -3.01 2.50 20.35
CA PHE A 192 -3.60 1.30 20.92
C PHE A 192 -3.29 1.18 22.41
N SER A 193 -4.18 0.52 23.15
CA SER A 193 -3.95 0.18 24.57
C SER A 193 -3.05 -1.05 24.76
N ALA A 194 -2.90 -1.87 23.73
CA ALA A 194 -2.04 -3.04 23.69
C ALA A 194 -1.00 -2.88 22.57
N VAL A 195 0.19 -3.43 22.75
CA VAL A 195 1.29 -3.31 21.80
C VAL A 195 0.95 -4.02 20.48
N PRO A 196 0.92 -3.33 19.34
CA PRO A 196 0.77 -3.96 18.05
C PRO A 196 2.08 -4.66 17.67
N THR A 197 2.00 -5.93 17.27
CA THR A 197 3.19 -6.75 16.95
C THR A 197 3.22 -7.26 15.52
N ASN A 198 2.07 -7.36 14.89
CA ASN A 198 1.92 -7.73 13.48
C ASN A 198 0.61 -7.13 12.96
N LEU A 199 0.45 -7.09 11.66
CA LEU A 199 -0.75 -6.61 11.01
C LEU A 199 -0.90 -7.20 9.60
N GLY A 200 -2.12 -7.17 9.08
CA GLY A 200 -2.43 -7.56 7.72
C GLY A 200 -3.57 -6.72 7.17
N VAL A 201 -3.54 -6.48 5.88
CA VAL A 201 -4.54 -5.70 5.15
C VAL A 201 -5.32 -6.64 4.23
N THR A 202 -6.65 -6.54 4.20
CA THR A 202 -7.51 -7.28 3.28
C THR A 202 -7.19 -6.95 1.82
N PHE A 203 -7.39 -7.88 0.89
CA PHE A 203 -7.08 -7.66 -0.54
C PHE A 203 -7.93 -6.54 -1.16
N ASP A 204 -9.19 -6.38 -0.70
CA ASP A 204 -10.08 -5.29 -1.09
C ASP A 204 -9.70 -3.93 -0.47
N LYS A 205 -8.69 -3.91 0.41
CA LYS A 205 -8.18 -2.73 1.15
C LYS A 205 -9.21 -2.11 2.11
N ALA A 206 -10.29 -2.81 2.43
CA ALA A 206 -11.33 -2.27 3.30
C ALA A 206 -10.92 -2.23 4.78
N PHE A 207 -10.14 -3.22 5.22
CA PHE A 207 -9.79 -3.38 6.64
C PHE A 207 -8.32 -3.71 6.85
N THR A 208 -7.80 -3.25 8.00
CA THR A 208 -6.50 -3.65 8.54
C THR A 208 -6.70 -4.32 9.89
N TYR A 209 -6.20 -5.54 10.02
CA TYR A 209 -6.22 -6.31 11.26
C TYR A 209 -4.89 -6.17 11.97
N VAL A 210 -4.91 -5.74 13.22
CA VAL A 210 -3.72 -5.48 14.04
C VAL A 210 -3.65 -6.49 15.18
N LEU A 211 -2.58 -7.28 15.22
CA LEU A 211 -2.34 -8.30 16.20
C LEU A 211 -1.59 -7.75 17.41
N HIS A 212 -2.02 -8.11 18.59
CA HIS A 212 -1.40 -7.72 19.87
C HIS A 212 -0.76 -8.94 20.53
N GLY A 213 0.48 -9.25 20.15
CA GLY A 213 1.19 -10.49 20.52
C GLY A 213 1.38 -10.74 22.02
N ASN A 214 1.28 -9.70 22.85
CA ASN A 214 1.35 -9.81 24.30
C ASN A 214 -0.02 -10.03 24.98
N THR A 215 -1.06 -10.18 24.19
CA THR A 215 -2.44 -10.36 24.63
C THR A 215 -3.12 -11.49 23.85
N ASN A 216 -4.42 -11.53 23.87
CA ASN A 216 -5.24 -12.42 23.06
C ASN A 216 -6.15 -11.61 22.11
N LEU A 217 -5.74 -10.41 21.70
CA LEU A 217 -6.58 -9.47 20.97
C LEU A 217 -6.08 -9.25 19.54
N VAL A 218 -7.04 -9.04 18.65
CA VAL A 218 -6.87 -8.54 17.29
C VAL A 218 -7.79 -7.33 17.10
N SER A 219 -7.26 -6.16 16.81
CA SER A 219 -8.04 -4.97 16.53
C SER A 219 -8.29 -4.83 15.04
N VAL A 220 -9.45 -4.32 14.65
CA VAL A 220 -9.81 -4.07 13.26
C VAL A 220 -9.93 -2.57 13.02
N ILE A 221 -9.18 -2.08 12.03
CA ILE A 221 -9.22 -0.71 11.54
C ILE A 221 -10.07 -0.71 10.27
N ASP A 222 -11.02 0.21 10.17
CA ASP A 222 -11.68 0.57 8.91
C ASP A 222 -10.75 1.52 8.14
N ASN A 223 -10.29 1.10 6.97
CA ASN A 223 -9.29 1.85 6.21
C ASN A 223 -9.85 3.11 5.54
N LYS A 224 -11.17 3.22 5.41
CA LYS A 224 -11.81 4.43 4.89
C LYS A 224 -11.83 5.55 5.93
N THR A 225 -12.10 5.21 7.19
CA THR A 225 -12.20 6.18 8.30
C THR A 225 -10.92 6.27 9.11
N LEU A 226 -10.02 5.31 8.94
CA LEU A 226 -8.79 5.13 9.72
C LEU A 226 -9.09 5.09 11.22
N THR A 227 -10.14 4.39 11.62
CA THR A 227 -10.54 4.24 13.03
C THR A 227 -10.65 2.76 13.41
N ILE A 228 -10.37 2.47 14.67
CA ILE A 228 -10.60 1.13 15.23
C ILE A 228 -12.11 0.95 15.36
N ILE A 229 -12.65 -0.08 14.70
CA ILE A 229 -14.11 -0.35 14.70
C ILE A 229 -14.47 -1.58 15.52
N ASN A 230 -13.52 -2.50 15.75
CA ASN A 230 -13.76 -3.71 16.52
C ASN A 230 -12.47 -4.24 17.18
N THR A 231 -12.65 -5.11 18.19
CA THR A 231 -11.57 -5.87 18.82
C THR A 231 -12.04 -7.30 19.03
N ILE A 232 -11.34 -8.25 18.45
CA ILE A 232 -11.67 -9.67 18.41
C ILE A 232 -10.78 -10.42 19.39
N THR A 233 -11.35 -11.31 20.18
CA THR A 233 -10.60 -12.19 21.07
C THR A 233 -10.24 -13.49 20.36
N VAL A 234 -8.96 -13.82 20.37
CA VAL A 234 -8.38 -15.07 19.83
C VAL A 234 -7.58 -15.79 20.92
N GLY A 235 -6.80 -16.79 20.59
CA GLY A 235 -5.83 -17.38 21.51
C GLY A 235 -4.72 -16.44 21.91
N GLY A 236 -4.04 -16.75 23.01
CA GLY A 236 -2.93 -15.92 23.50
C GLY A 236 -1.76 -15.87 22.52
N GLY A 237 -1.15 -14.69 22.40
CA GLY A 237 0.03 -14.46 21.56
C GLY A 237 -0.23 -14.57 20.06
N PRO A 238 -1.20 -13.82 19.49
CA PRO A 238 -1.39 -13.79 18.03
C PRO A 238 -0.13 -13.21 17.38
N ARG A 239 0.36 -13.90 16.31
CA ARG A 239 1.65 -13.56 15.73
C ARG A 239 1.70 -13.48 14.20
N LYS A 240 0.76 -14.10 13.50
CA LYS A 240 0.65 -14.03 12.04
C LYS A 240 -0.82 -14.01 11.63
N ILE A 241 -1.11 -13.28 10.56
CA ILE A 241 -2.43 -13.22 9.93
C ILE A 241 -2.27 -13.34 8.43
N GLU A 242 -3.15 -14.09 7.81
CA GLU A 242 -3.34 -14.17 6.35
C GLU A 242 -4.83 -14.13 6.03
N PHE A 243 -5.17 -13.76 4.79
CA PHE A 243 -6.55 -13.68 4.31
C PHE A 243 -6.75 -14.66 3.17
N ASP A 244 -7.94 -15.21 3.04
CA ASP A 244 -8.31 -15.92 1.83
C ASP A 244 -8.47 -14.94 0.64
N PRO A 245 -8.35 -15.42 -0.61
CA PRO A 245 -8.38 -14.53 -1.79
C PRO A 245 -9.69 -13.76 -2.00
N ALA A 246 -10.77 -14.19 -1.36
CA ALA A 246 -12.08 -13.53 -1.43
C ALA A 246 -12.31 -12.52 -0.28
N ASP A 247 -11.36 -12.42 0.67
CA ASP A 247 -11.49 -11.65 1.91
C ASP A 247 -12.70 -12.06 2.77
N GLU A 248 -13.20 -13.29 2.61
CA GLU A 248 -14.29 -13.80 3.43
C GLU A 248 -13.79 -14.21 4.82
N PHE A 249 -12.54 -14.64 4.92
CA PHE A 249 -11.94 -15.12 6.16
C PHE A 249 -10.53 -14.59 6.38
N ALA A 250 -10.25 -14.26 7.65
CA ALA A 250 -8.90 -13.99 8.15
C ALA A 250 -8.45 -15.15 9.05
N TYR A 251 -7.23 -15.60 8.87
CA TYR A 251 -6.62 -16.73 9.57
C TYR A 251 -5.54 -16.20 10.50
N VAL A 252 -5.74 -16.31 11.81
CA VAL A 252 -4.83 -15.78 12.82
C VAL A 252 -4.17 -16.91 13.59
N MET A 253 -2.85 -16.99 13.50
CA MET A 253 -2.07 -17.95 14.28
C MET A 253 -1.87 -17.47 15.69
N ALA A 254 -2.38 -18.22 16.67
CA ALA A 254 -2.25 -17.94 18.09
C ALA A 254 -2.34 -19.23 18.91
N ALA A 255 -1.58 -19.34 19.99
CA ALA A 255 -1.64 -20.46 20.97
C ALA A 255 -1.60 -21.86 20.36
N GLY A 256 -0.83 -22.09 19.28
CA GLY A 256 -0.71 -23.39 18.61
C GLY A 256 -1.95 -23.80 17.79
N SER A 257 -2.76 -22.84 17.40
CA SER A 257 -3.95 -22.99 16.57
C SER A 257 -4.06 -21.84 15.59
N ILE A 258 -4.87 -22.02 14.54
CA ILE A 258 -5.33 -20.97 13.67
C ILE A 258 -6.77 -20.63 14.02
N TYR A 259 -7.03 -19.38 14.35
CA TYR A 259 -8.36 -18.84 14.59
C TYR A 259 -8.90 -18.29 13.29
N VAL A 260 -10.00 -18.86 12.82
CA VAL A 260 -10.68 -18.44 11.58
C VAL A 260 -11.69 -17.35 11.95
N ILE A 261 -11.49 -16.18 11.41
CA ILE A 261 -12.33 -15.01 11.63
C ILE A 261 -13.12 -14.75 10.35
N ASN A 262 -14.44 -14.69 10.43
CA ASN A 262 -15.25 -14.20 9.33
C ASN A 262 -15.14 -12.67 9.28
N THR A 263 -14.71 -12.12 8.15
CA THR A 263 -14.39 -10.69 7.99
C THR A 263 -15.63 -9.79 8.02
N ALA A 264 -16.75 -10.28 7.51
CA ALA A 264 -18.01 -9.53 7.49
C ALA A 264 -18.63 -9.39 8.90
N SER A 265 -18.61 -10.47 9.69
CA SER A 265 -19.11 -10.45 11.08
C SER A 265 -18.05 -10.04 12.09
N GLN A 266 -16.77 -10.00 11.68
CA GLN A 266 -15.59 -9.71 12.51
C GLN A 266 -15.59 -10.55 13.80
N SER A 267 -15.85 -11.84 13.69
CA SER A 267 -15.92 -12.78 14.80
C SER A 267 -15.24 -14.10 14.47
N VAL A 268 -14.66 -14.74 15.49
CA VAL A 268 -14.10 -16.10 15.35
C VAL A 268 -15.24 -17.09 15.11
N ILE A 269 -15.11 -17.87 14.05
CA ILE A 269 -16.09 -18.88 13.64
C ILE A 269 -15.58 -20.31 13.79
N ASP A 270 -14.26 -20.51 13.74
CA ASP A 270 -13.63 -21.84 13.86
C ASP A 270 -12.21 -21.74 14.42
N VAL A 271 -11.67 -22.88 14.86
CA VAL A 271 -10.30 -23.01 15.37
C VAL A 271 -9.68 -24.29 14.85
N ILE A 272 -8.60 -24.18 14.09
CA ILE A 272 -7.83 -25.31 13.54
C ILE A 272 -6.60 -25.55 14.41
N PRO A 273 -6.53 -26.67 15.14
CA PRO A 273 -5.34 -27.00 15.92
C PRO A 273 -4.14 -27.31 15.01
N ILE A 274 -3.01 -26.64 15.24
CA ILE A 274 -1.74 -26.84 14.50
C ILE A 274 -0.57 -27.03 15.49
N PRO A 275 -0.56 -28.14 16.22
CA PRO A 275 0.40 -28.35 17.28
C PRO A 275 1.84 -28.36 16.78
N GLY A 276 2.72 -27.58 17.38
CA GLY A 276 4.15 -27.52 17.02
C GLY A 276 4.48 -26.68 15.79
N ALA A 277 3.50 -26.12 15.10
CA ALA A 277 3.73 -25.21 13.98
C ALA A 277 4.41 -23.91 14.43
N LEU A 278 5.43 -23.51 13.71
CA LEU A 278 6.15 -22.26 13.92
C LEU A 278 5.62 -21.15 12.99
N ASP A 279 5.14 -21.54 11.81
CA ASP A 279 4.59 -20.65 10.81
C ASP A 279 3.54 -21.35 9.95
N PHE A 280 2.70 -20.59 9.24
CA PHE A 280 1.71 -21.13 8.33
C PHE A 280 1.58 -20.25 7.08
N ALA A 281 1.04 -20.83 6.01
CA ALA A 281 0.63 -20.11 4.80
C ALA A 281 -0.65 -20.73 4.25
N LEU A 282 -1.53 -19.88 3.66
CA LEU A 282 -2.69 -20.32 2.91
C LEU A 282 -2.29 -20.71 1.48
N ASP A 283 -2.98 -21.67 0.89
CA ASP A 283 -2.85 -21.90 -0.55
C ASP A 283 -3.52 -20.76 -1.35
N PRO A 284 -3.13 -20.55 -2.61
CA PRO A 284 -3.69 -19.49 -3.44
C PRO A 284 -5.21 -19.55 -3.67
N ASN A 285 -5.85 -20.66 -3.34
CA ASN A 285 -7.30 -20.84 -3.49
C ASN A 285 -8.05 -20.71 -2.14
N GLY A 286 -7.33 -20.55 -1.03
CA GLY A 286 -7.91 -20.48 0.31
C GLY A 286 -8.52 -21.80 0.82
N GLN A 287 -8.16 -22.96 0.22
CA GLN A 287 -8.72 -24.27 0.60
C GLN A 287 -7.90 -25.00 1.65
N TYR A 288 -6.60 -24.73 1.71
CA TYR A 288 -5.68 -25.44 2.58
C TYR A 288 -4.77 -24.46 3.31
N VAL A 289 -4.43 -24.85 4.53
CA VAL A 289 -3.35 -24.24 5.31
C VAL A 289 -2.16 -25.18 5.30
N TYR A 290 -0.98 -24.62 5.03
CA TYR A 290 0.29 -25.32 5.15
C TYR A 290 1.04 -24.79 6.34
N THR A 291 1.63 -25.67 7.15
CA THR A 291 2.39 -25.25 8.34
C THR A 291 3.84 -25.73 8.28
N ALA A 292 4.75 -24.89 8.70
CA ALA A 292 6.13 -25.27 8.99
C ALA A 292 6.20 -25.73 10.45
N ASN A 293 6.39 -27.03 10.68
CA ASN A 293 6.37 -27.62 12.00
C ASN A 293 7.78 -28.02 12.44
N GLY A 294 8.43 -27.15 13.22
CA GLY A 294 9.78 -27.40 13.71
C GLY A 294 9.87 -28.56 14.71
N SER A 295 8.80 -28.89 15.42
CA SER A 295 8.80 -29.96 16.42
C SER A 295 8.77 -31.35 15.81
N SER A 296 8.04 -31.54 14.70
CA SER A 296 7.92 -32.80 13.96
C SER A 296 8.80 -32.88 12.73
N TRP A 297 9.51 -31.79 12.41
CA TRP A 297 10.32 -31.67 11.20
C TRP A 297 9.53 -31.92 9.93
N SER A 298 8.31 -31.41 9.90
CA SER A 298 7.35 -31.63 8.84
C SER A 298 6.82 -30.34 8.23
N VAL A 299 6.30 -30.47 7.03
CA VAL A 299 5.33 -29.52 6.49
C VAL A 299 4.00 -30.25 6.42
N ASP A 300 3.01 -29.69 7.11
CA ASP A 300 1.70 -30.31 7.26
C ASP A 300 0.65 -29.50 6.51
N LYS A 301 -0.29 -30.21 5.87
CA LYS A 301 -1.41 -29.64 5.08
C LYS A 301 -2.72 -29.92 5.80
N TYR A 302 -3.46 -28.87 6.11
CA TYR A 302 -4.78 -28.92 6.75
C TYR A 302 -5.85 -28.40 5.80
N ASP A 303 -7.00 -29.07 5.76
CA ASP A 303 -8.19 -28.57 5.07
C ASP A 303 -8.88 -27.51 5.93
N VAL A 304 -9.13 -26.31 5.38
CA VAL A 304 -9.68 -25.17 6.15
C VAL A 304 -11.12 -25.37 6.58
N ASN A 305 -11.93 -26.15 5.82
CA ASN A 305 -13.34 -26.36 6.10
C ASN A 305 -13.57 -27.40 7.19
N THR A 306 -12.67 -28.38 7.28
CA THR A 306 -12.79 -29.48 8.24
C THR A 306 -11.85 -29.35 9.42
N GLY A 307 -10.83 -28.48 9.33
CA GLY A 307 -9.77 -28.35 10.33
C GLY A 307 -8.87 -29.57 10.47
N GLN A 308 -8.97 -30.56 9.54
CA GLN A 308 -8.27 -31.83 9.66
C GLN A 308 -6.95 -31.82 8.91
N LEU A 309 -5.96 -32.52 9.45
CA LEU A 309 -4.72 -32.85 8.78
C LEU A 309 -5.01 -33.76 7.58
N VAL A 310 -4.63 -33.34 6.38
CA VAL A 310 -4.86 -34.09 5.13
C VAL A 310 -3.60 -34.83 4.72
N GLU A 311 -2.44 -34.18 4.81
CA GLU A 311 -1.19 -34.71 4.28
C GLU A 311 0.00 -34.09 5.04
N SER A 312 1.12 -34.80 5.11
CA SER A 312 2.37 -34.32 5.70
C SER A 312 3.58 -34.79 4.90
N ILE A 313 4.54 -33.90 4.73
CA ILE A 313 5.92 -34.28 4.33
C ILE A 313 6.74 -34.38 5.60
N ILE A 314 7.18 -35.59 5.94
CA ILE A 314 7.94 -35.90 7.17
C ILE A 314 9.38 -36.25 6.79
N ASP A 315 10.33 -36.02 7.70
CA ASP A 315 11.75 -36.40 7.60
C ASP A 315 12.49 -35.85 6.36
N SER A 316 11.92 -34.84 5.73
CA SER A 316 12.49 -34.20 4.54
C SER A 316 13.04 -32.79 4.83
N PHE A 317 12.86 -32.31 6.04
CA PHE A 317 13.27 -30.99 6.51
C PHE A 317 14.09 -31.10 7.79
N GLU A 318 14.94 -30.11 7.99
CA GLU A 318 15.66 -29.93 9.25
C GLU A 318 15.14 -28.67 9.94
N PHE A 319 14.16 -28.80 10.83
CA PHE A 319 13.54 -27.70 11.57
C PHE A 319 12.92 -26.63 10.65
N PRO A 320 11.84 -26.94 9.90
CA PRO A 320 11.17 -25.94 9.10
C PRO A 320 10.53 -24.88 10.00
N SER A 321 10.82 -23.60 9.70
CA SER A 321 10.51 -22.50 10.63
C SER A 321 9.73 -21.35 10.01
N LEU A 322 9.71 -21.25 8.67
CA LEU A 322 8.95 -20.25 7.93
C LEU A 322 8.41 -20.90 6.66
N ILE A 323 7.19 -20.53 6.29
CA ILE A 323 6.56 -20.96 5.06
C ILE A 323 5.81 -19.80 4.42
N ALA A 324 5.92 -19.66 3.10
CA ALA A 324 5.21 -18.67 2.35
C ALA A 324 4.74 -19.22 1.00
N THR A 325 3.51 -18.87 0.64
CA THR A 325 2.88 -19.20 -0.65
C THR A 325 2.76 -17.96 -1.51
N PRO A 326 2.88 -18.06 -2.82
CA PRO A 326 2.56 -16.96 -3.73
C PRO A 326 1.03 -16.77 -3.82
N TYR A 327 0.60 -15.64 -4.35
CA TYR A 327 -0.83 -15.39 -4.63
C TYR A 327 -1.39 -16.23 -5.80
N ALA A 328 -0.50 -16.79 -6.62
CA ALA A 328 -0.84 -17.71 -7.70
C ALA A 328 0.28 -18.73 -7.92
N GLY A 329 -0.07 -19.97 -8.22
CA GLY A 329 0.88 -21.05 -8.44
C GLY A 329 0.58 -22.28 -7.57
N ASN A 330 1.37 -23.32 -7.74
CA ASN A 330 1.21 -24.59 -7.02
C ASN A 330 2.50 -24.91 -6.23
N PHE A 331 3.05 -23.92 -5.56
CA PHE A 331 4.29 -24.09 -4.78
C PHE A 331 4.29 -23.23 -3.53
N ALA A 332 5.17 -23.56 -2.59
CA ALA A 332 5.53 -22.72 -1.46
C ALA A 332 7.05 -22.75 -1.23
N TYR A 333 7.56 -21.73 -0.57
CA TYR A 333 8.93 -21.71 -0.08
C TYR A 333 8.94 -21.97 1.42
N VAL A 334 9.79 -22.91 1.82
CA VAL A 334 9.98 -23.30 3.23
C VAL A 334 11.41 -23.01 3.64
N LEU A 335 11.58 -22.19 4.67
CA LEU A 335 12.89 -22.02 5.31
C LEU A 335 13.18 -23.25 6.15
N ASN A 336 14.31 -23.87 5.87
CA ASN A 336 14.73 -25.16 6.39
C ASN A 336 16.10 -25.02 7.09
N GLY A 337 16.20 -25.54 8.31
CA GLY A 337 17.46 -25.73 9.02
C GLY A 337 17.73 -24.82 10.21
N GLU A 338 18.04 -25.46 11.36
CA GLU A 338 18.79 -24.85 12.47
C GLU A 338 20.30 -25.11 12.33
N LEU A 339 20.65 -26.22 11.66
CA LEU A 339 22.03 -26.67 11.44
C LEU A 339 22.43 -26.39 10.01
N TRP A 340 23.72 -26.13 9.77
CA TRP A 340 24.28 -25.89 8.45
C TRP A 340 24.15 -27.11 7.52
N PRO A 341 23.77 -26.94 6.24
CA PRO A 341 23.48 -25.68 5.57
C PRO A 341 21.99 -25.32 5.63
N LYS A 342 21.68 -24.13 6.18
CA LYS A 342 20.34 -23.54 6.12
C LYS A 342 19.98 -23.21 4.67
N GLY A 343 18.71 -23.28 4.32
CA GLY A 343 18.29 -22.98 2.96
C GLY A 343 16.80 -22.85 2.78
N VAL A 344 16.37 -22.46 1.61
CA VAL A 344 14.99 -22.44 1.20
C VAL A 344 14.72 -23.63 0.30
N THR A 345 13.73 -24.43 0.66
CA THR A 345 13.22 -25.54 -0.13
C THR A 345 11.91 -25.11 -0.79
N GLU A 346 11.79 -25.34 -2.08
CA GLU A 346 10.50 -25.27 -2.76
C GLU A 346 9.72 -26.57 -2.53
N ILE A 347 8.44 -26.44 -2.26
CA ILE A 347 7.53 -27.59 -2.21
C ILE A 347 6.40 -27.41 -3.24
N SER A 348 5.91 -28.50 -3.81
CA SER A 348 4.67 -28.51 -4.56
C SER A 348 3.50 -28.68 -3.60
N LEU A 349 2.41 -27.94 -3.82
CA LEU A 349 1.22 -27.95 -2.96
C LEU A 349 0.20 -29.02 -3.35
N SER A 350 0.17 -29.41 -4.63
CA SER A 350 -0.76 -30.42 -5.13
C SER A 350 -0.16 -31.19 -6.33
N PRO A 351 0.26 -32.46 -6.17
CA PRO A 351 0.35 -33.20 -4.89
C PRO A 351 1.37 -32.56 -3.95
N LEU A 352 1.18 -32.70 -2.64
CA LEU A 352 2.13 -32.19 -1.65
C LEU A 352 3.43 -33.00 -1.76
N SER A 353 4.52 -32.35 -2.13
CA SER A 353 5.82 -33.01 -2.27
C SER A 353 6.96 -32.03 -2.11
N ARG A 354 8.08 -32.51 -1.59
CA ARG A 354 9.32 -31.73 -1.54
C ARG A 354 9.90 -31.59 -2.94
N GLY A 355 10.21 -30.36 -3.33
CA GLY A 355 10.96 -30.01 -4.54
C GLY A 355 12.47 -29.89 -4.28
N GLY A 356 13.12 -29.06 -5.07
CA GLY A 356 14.54 -28.79 -4.96
C GLY A 356 14.88 -27.79 -3.87
N ASP A 357 16.12 -27.85 -3.35
CA ASP A 357 16.67 -26.82 -2.50
C ASP A 357 17.07 -25.63 -3.36
N PHE A 358 16.47 -24.51 -3.10
CA PHE A 358 16.59 -23.28 -3.89
C PHE A 358 17.94 -22.59 -3.67
N SER A 359 18.38 -22.51 -2.42
CA SER A 359 19.64 -21.87 -2.06
C SER A 359 20.11 -22.35 -0.69
N ARG A 360 21.42 -22.51 -0.57
CA ARG A 360 22.13 -22.79 0.70
C ARG A 360 22.82 -21.53 1.25
N LEU A 361 22.40 -20.34 0.81
CA LEU A 361 23.11 -19.09 1.06
C LEU A 361 22.53 -18.30 2.25
N PHE A 362 21.36 -18.71 2.78
CA PHE A 362 20.69 -17.95 3.85
C PHE A 362 21.06 -18.50 5.22
N GLU A 363 21.57 -17.63 6.06
CA GLU A 363 21.85 -17.99 7.47
C GLU A 363 20.57 -17.91 8.32
N THR A 364 19.77 -16.85 8.08
CA THR A 364 18.49 -16.63 8.78
C THR A 364 17.60 -15.84 7.84
N LEU A 365 16.40 -16.30 7.56
CA LEU A 365 15.38 -15.47 6.92
C LEU A 365 14.36 -15.03 7.97
N ARG A 366 13.92 -13.79 7.85
CA ARG A 366 12.88 -13.24 8.71
C ARG A 366 11.51 -13.30 8.04
N THR A 367 11.46 -12.92 6.79
CA THR A 367 10.22 -12.90 6.02
C THR A 367 10.47 -13.23 4.55
N ILE A 368 9.47 -13.78 3.93
CA ILE A 368 9.35 -13.98 2.48
C ILE A 368 8.07 -13.28 2.05
N VAL A 369 8.18 -12.29 1.19
CA VAL A 369 7.05 -11.56 0.62
C VAL A 369 7.00 -11.82 -0.88
N PHE A 370 5.83 -12.15 -1.41
CA PHE A 370 5.64 -12.27 -2.84
C PHE A 370 5.08 -10.99 -3.45
N SER A 371 5.45 -10.70 -4.70
CA SER A 371 4.71 -9.74 -5.50
C SER A 371 3.29 -10.28 -5.78
N LEU A 372 2.31 -9.37 -5.90
CA LEU A 372 0.90 -9.74 -6.10
C LEU A 372 0.70 -10.63 -7.34
N ASP A 373 1.50 -10.45 -8.40
CA ASP A 373 1.48 -11.29 -9.59
C ASP A 373 2.30 -12.58 -9.46
N SER A 374 2.87 -12.83 -8.26
CA SER A 374 3.66 -14.03 -7.95
C SER A 374 4.94 -14.24 -8.79
N THR A 375 5.35 -13.26 -9.58
CA THR A 375 6.55 -13.37 -10.44
C THR A 375 7.85 -13.19 -9.69
N ARG A 376 7.78 -12.59 -8.48
CA ARG A 376 8.93 -12.32 -7.61
C ARG A 376 8.65 -12.72 -6.18
N ALA A 377 9.69 -13.18 -5.50
CA ALA A 377 9.73 -13.32 -4.06
C ALA A 377 10.88 -12.48 -3.50
N TYR A 378 10.64 -11.84 -2.38
CA TYR A 378 11.55 -10.96 -1.67
C TYR A 378 11.90 -11.61 -0.33
N PHE A 379 13.15 -12.03 -0.18
CA PHE A 379 13.66 -12.71 1.00
C PHE A 379 14.45 -11.73 1.83
N LEU A 380 13.95 -11.35 2.99
CA LEU A 380 14.66 -10.49 3.91
C LEU A 380 15.47 -11.33 4.90
N GLU A 381 16.77 -11.20 4.81
CA GLU A 381 17.69 -11.76 5.77
C GLU A 381 18.12 -10.68 6.76
N PRO A 382 17.71 -10.80 8.05
CA PRO A 382 18.17 -9.88 9.06
C PRO A 382 19.65 -10.15 9.32
N TYR A 383 20.33 -9.11 9.69
CA TYR A 383 21.62 -9.08 10.34
C TYR A 383 22.33 -10.44 10.46
N SER A 384 23.41 -10.63 9.67
CA SER A 384 24.34 -11.73 9.84
C SER A 384 25.70 -11.20 10.31
N GLU A 385 26.22 -11.78 11.41
CA GLU A 385 27.63 -11.56 11.82
C GLU A 385 28.58 -12.11 10.73
N PRO A 386 29.69 -11.45 10.39
CA PRO A 386 30.27 -10.28 11.05
C PRO A 386 29.94 -8.94 10.38
N PHE A 387 29.11 -8.91 9.34
CA PHE A 387 28.98 -7.74 8.46
C PHE A 387 27.87 -6.77 8.86
N LEU A 388 27.01 -7.10 9.82
CA LEU A 388 25.96 -6.19 10.34
C LEU A 388 25.01 -5.62 9.25
N ILE A 389 24.78 -6.36 8.18
CA ILE A 389 24.04 -5.89 7.01
C ILE A 389 22.79 -6.77 6.84
N ASN A 390 21.63 -6.14 6.75
CA ASN A 390 20.40 -6.79 6.32
C ASN A 390 20.42 -6.88 4.80
N ASN A 391 20.21 -8.07 4.27
CA ASN A 391 20.16 -8.31 2.84
C ASN A 391 18.74 -8.60 2.37
N LEU A 392 18.40 -8.03 1.24
CA LEU A 392 17.23 -8.39 0.47
C LEU A 392 17.68 -9.19 -0.75
N TYR A 393 17.21 -10.42 -0.84
CA TYR A 393 17.36 -11.22 -2.05
C TYR A 393 16.07 -11.20 -2.83
N VAL A 394 16.13 -10.81 -4.08
CA VAL A 394 15.02 -10.82 -5.00
C VAL A 394 15.11 -12.04 -5.88
N VAL A 395 14.06 -12.82 -5.91
CA VAL A 395 13.98 -14.11 -6.58
C VAL A 395 12.98 -14.02 -7.73
N ASN A 396 13.39 -14.44 -8.92
CA ASN A 396 12.47 -14.72 -10.01
C ASN A 396 11.87 -16.12 -9.78
N THR A 397 10.58 -16.19 -9.50
CA THR A 397 9.90 -17.43 -9.12
C THR A 397 9.83 -18.45 -10.24
N ALA A 398 9.61 -18.01 -11.48
CA ALA A 398 9.53 -18.89 -12.64
C ALA A 398 10.88 -19.50 -13.03
N ARG A 399 11.97 -18.78 -12.78
CA ARG A 399 13.37 -19.23 -13.07
C ARG A 399 14.06 -19.83 -11.86
N GLN A 400 13.45 -19.74 -10.70
CA GLN A 400 13.97 -20.23 -9.41
C GLN A 400 15.41 -19.72 -9.16
N ARG A 401 15.65 -18.44 -9.39
CA ARG A 401 16.98 -17.85 -9.22
C ARG A 401 16.92 -16.48 -8.55
N ILE A 402 17.94 -16.17 -7.77
CA ILE A 402 18.19 -14.83 -7.26
C ILE A 402 18.58 -13.93 -8.43
N ILE A 403 17.85 -12.84 -8.60
CA ILE A 403 18.09 -11.82 -9.63
C ILE A 403 18.70 -10.54 -9.07
N ALA A 404 18.58 -10.31 -7.76
CA ALA A 404 19.25 -9.20 -7.08
C ALA A 404 19.58 -9.58 -5.63
N ASN A 405 20.67 -8.99 -5.13
CA ASN A 405 21.05 -8.99 -3.71
C ASN A 405 21.36 -7.54 -3.33
N VAL A 406 20.58 -7.00 -2.41
CA VAL A 406 20.59 -5.58 -2.07
C VAL A 406 20.75 -5.41 -0.56
N SER A 407 21.59 -4.48 -0.15
CA SER A 407 21.69 -4.11 1.27
C SER A 407 20.53 -3.19 1.64
N LEU A 408 19.73 -3.61 2.64
CA LEU A 408 18.67 -2.79 3.25
C LEU A 408 18.98 -2.59 4.74
N PRO A 409 19.84 -1.64 5.11
CA PRO A 409 20.28 -1.47 6.48
C PRO A 409 19.10 -1.26 7.42
N GLY A 410 19.06 -2.00 8.53
CA GLY A 410 18.03 -1.86 9.56
C GLY A 410 16.64 -2.40 9.21
N ALA A 411 16.43 -2.91 7.99
CA ALA A 411 15.14 -3.44 7.57
C ALA A 411 14.76 -4.69 8.42
N PHE A 412 13.53 -4.72 8.90
CA PHE A 412 13.03 -5.76 9.77
C PHE A 412 11.81 -6.48 9.18
N ASP A 413 11.00 -5.77 8.41
CA ASP A 413 9.87 -6.30 7.66
C ASP A 413 9.64 -5.47 6.39
N LEU A 414 8.92 -6.03 5.42
CA LEU A 414 8.75 -5.47 4.09
C LEU A 414 7.31 -5.54 3.62
N ALA A 415 6.88 -4.50 2.91
CA ALA A 415 5.69 -4.53 2.05
C ALA A 415 6.09 -4.12 0.63
N VAL A 416 5.50 -4.78 -0.36
CA VAL A 416 5.76 -4.50 -1.78
C VAL A 416 4.49 -3.97 -2.41
N THR A 417 4.59 -2.84 -3.12
CA THR A 417 3.43 -2.25 -3.78
C THR A 417 2.82 -3.20 -4.82
N PRO A 418 1.48 -3.19 -5.00
CA PRO A 418 0.82 -4.08 -5.97
C PRO A 418 1.36 -3.98 -7.39
N ASP A 419 1.80 -2.79 -7.77
CA ASP A 419 2.43 -2.50 -9.07
C ASP A 419 3.91 -2.87 -9.13
N LYS A 420 4.47 -3.34 -8.04
CA LYS A 420 5.88 -3.74 -7.89
C LYS A 420 6.89 -2.60 -8.07
N GLN A 421 6.49 -1.33 -7.96
CA GLN A 421 7.42 -0.21 -8.12
C GLN A 421 8.24 0.08 -6.88
N TYR A 422 7.66 -0.15 -5.69
CA TYR A 422 8.30 0.22 -4.43
C TYR A 422 8.25 -0.91 -3.42
N ILE A 423 9.27 -0.90 -2.56
CA ILE A 423 9.37 -1.70 -1.35
C ILE A 423 9.40 -0.73 -0.19
N TYR A 424 8.50 -0.93 0.76
CA TYR A 424 8.49 -0.24 2.05
C TYR A 424 9.15 -1.13 3.07
N ALA A 425 10.21 -0.66 3.69
CA ALA A 425 10.99 -1.41 4.68
C ALA A 425 10.85 -0.76 6.06
N ALA A 426 10.30 -1.50 7.01
CA ALA A 426 10.23 -1.06 8.41
C ALA A 426 11.59 -1.18 9.08
N GLN A 427 12.07 -0.10 9.72
CA GLN A 427 13.38 0.01 10.36
C GLN A 427 13.24 0.38 11.84
N PRO A 428 13.12 -0.61 12.74
CA PRO A 428 12.83 -0.38 14.17
C PRO A 428 13.84 0.53 14.88
N ASN A 429 15.12 0.40 14.56
CA ASN A 429 16.18 1.15 15.22
C ASN A 429 16.21 2.63 14.80
N ASP A 430 15.67 2.93 13.61
CA ASP A 430 15.65 4.28 13.05
C ASP A 430 14.29 4.97 13.27
N ASN A 431 13.27 4.25 13.79
CA ASN A 431 11.89 4.70 13.90
C ASN A 431 11.36 5.24 12.56
N ALA A 432 11.65 4.51 11.49
CA ALA A 432 11.37 4.94 10.13
C ALA A 432 10.88 3.79 9.24
N VAL A 433 10.24 4.18 8.16
CA VAL A 433 9.99 3.34 6.99
C VAL A 433 10.76 3.94 5.82
N THR A 434 11.67 3.17 5.23
CA THR A 434 12.39 3.59 4.01
C THR A 434 11.70 3.00 2.79
N VAL A 435 11.47 3.84 1.80
CA VAL A 435 10.88 3.47 0.50
C VAL A 435 12.00 3.26 -0.51
N TYR A 436 12.07 2.09 -1.11
CA TYR A 436 13.04 1.74 -2.14
C TYR A 436 12.33 1.54 -3.48
N ARG A 437 12.93 2.04 -4.54
CA ARG A 437 12.46 1.76 -5.91
C ARG A 437 12.92 0.36 -6.32
N THR A 438 12.05 -0.45 -6.92
CA THR A 438 12.38 -1.83 -7.31
C THR A 438 13.19 -1.94 -8.58
N SER A 439 13.22 -0.91 -9.42
CA SER A 439 13.98 -0.93 -10.69
C SER A 439 15.49 -0.90 -10.48
N ASP A 440 15.97 -0.26 -9.42
CA ASP A 440 17.40 -0.08 -9.11
C ASP A 440 17.73 -0.26 -7.62
N TYR A 441 16.73 -0.52 -6.80
CA TYR A 441 16.79 -0.66 -5.33
C TYR A 441 17.39 0.56 -4.61
N THR A 442 17.28 1.74 -5.20
CA THR A 442 17.71 2.98 -4.53
C THR A 442 16.64 3.47 -3.56
N ALA A 443 17.07 4.03 -2.43
CA ALA A 443 16.17 4.69 -1.50
C ALA A 443 15.58 5.95 -2.15
N VAL A 444 14.26 6.07 -2.12
CA VAL A 444 13.50 7.22 -2.63
C VAL A 444 13.29 8.23 -1.53
N THR A 445 12.82 7.76 -0.37
CA THR A 445 12.56 8.61 0.78
C THR A 445 12.61 7.79 2.07
N VAL A 446 12.76 8.50 3.18
CA VAL A 446 12.68 7.95 4.54
C VAL A 446 11.54 8.65 5.26
N ILE A 447 10.59 7.89 5.74
CA ILE A 447 9.37 8.39 6.40
C ILE A 447 9.52 8.13 7.90
N PRO A 448 9.66 9.16 8.74
CA PRO A 448 9.63 8.99 10.18
C PRO A 448 8.26 8.45 10.63
N VAL A 449 8.25 7.41 11.45
CA VAL A 449 7.03 6.77 11.98
C VAL A 449 7.10 6.69 13.51
N GLY A 450 6.16 6.01 14.16
CA GLY A 450 6.23 5.75 15.58
C GLY A 450 7.42 4.87 15.98
N ALA A 451 7.66 4.72 17.29
CA ALA A 451 8.85 4.04 17.80
C ALA A 451 8.81 2.53 17.55
N GLY A 452 9.89 1.99 17.02
CA GLY A 452 10.10 0.56 16.82
C GLY A 452 9.14 -0.10 15.81
N PRO A 453 9.06 0.38 14.54
CA PRO A 453 8.23 -0.26 13.52
C PRO A 453 8.70 -1.68 13.26
N SER A 454 7.88 -2.69 13.59
CA SER A 454 8.26 -4.11 13.62
C SER A 454 7.50 -4.97 12.61
N ALA A 455 6.41 -4.46 12.04
CA ALA A 455 5.65 -5.11 10.99
C ALA A 455 5.09 -4.05 10.05
N ILE A 456 4.91 -4.41 8.78
CA ILE A 456 4.42 -3.51 7.75
C ILE A 456 3.55 -4.30 6.75
N ALA A 457 2.42 -3.74 6.34
CA ALA A 457 1.53 -4.29 5.31
C ALA A 457 0.81 -3.20 4.52
N MET A 458 0.30 -3.56 3.34
CA MET A 458 -0.44 -2.64 2.48
C MET A 458 -1.53 -3.36 1.66
#